data_277cb948cd8bcd541e69ca210936e336
#
_entry.id   277cb948cd8bcd541e69ca210936e336
#
_cell.length_a   1.000
_cell.length_b   1.000
_cell.length_c   1.000
_cell.angle_alpha   90.00
_cell.angle_beta   90.00
_cell.angle_gamma   90.00
#
_symmetry.space_group_name_H-M   'P 1'
#
loop_
_entity.id
_entity.type
_entity.pdbx_description
1 polymer ?
#
loop_
_entity_poly.entity_id
_entity_poly.type
_entity_poly.pdbx_seq_one_letter_code
_entity_poly.pdbx_strand_id
1 'polypeptide(L)'
;MADQDVVYDQKDQLDQVRDGLLDGEKIYAVYDAVGTGTGFLAITDRRVVLQDRSFVGKRVALTSIPYGRITSVSVVSDKAWGGSFFSTSTIAIATSHATHEIAFRGADKAHHAHNLVLWHMLR
;
A
#
# COMPACT_ATOMS: atom_id res chain seq x y z
N MET A 1 -0.42 22.23 5.83
CA MET A 1 -1.06 21.80 4.62
C MET A 1 -0.99 20.30 4.50
N ALA A 2 -2.07 19.74 4.07
CA ALA A 2 -2.16 18.28 3.95
C ALA A 2 -1.07 17.71 3.06
N ASP A 3 -0.76 18.38 1.96
CA ASP A 3 0.20 17.85 0.99
C ASP A 3 1.62 17.80 1.53
N GLN A 4 1.93 18.64 2.51
CA GLN A 4 3.28 18.66 3.08
C GLN A 4 3.52 17.50 4.00
N ASP A 5 2.45 16.86 4.47
CA ASP A 5 2.55 15.75 5.41
C ASP A 5 2.44 14.39 4.73
N VAL A 6 2.30 14.37 3.41
CA VAL A 6 2.17 13.13 2.68
C VAL A 6 3.54 12.47 2.55
N VAL A 7 3.62 11.22 2.98
CA VAL A 7 4.81 10.40 2.81
C VAL A 7 4.73 9.73 1.44
N TYR A 8 5.77 9.87 0.62
CA TYR A 8 5.75 9.20 -0.67
C TYR A 8 7.18 8.89 -1.12
N ASP A 9 7.29 7.86 -1.96
CA ASP A 9 8.57 7.44 -2.51
C ASP A 9 8.80 7.97 -3.92
N GLN A 10 7.76 7.99 -4.75
CA GLN A 10 7.85 8.39 -6.15
C GLN A 10 6.79 9.42 -6.46
N LYS A 11 7.23 10.55 -6.99
CA LYS A 11 6.31 11.66 -7.26
C LYS A 11 5.27 11.31 -8.33
N ASP A 12 5.66 10.57 -9.34
CA ASP A 12 4.73 10.19 -10.40
C ASP A 12 3.60 9.29 -9.86
N GLN A 13 3.92 8.42 -8.91
CA GLN A 13 2.89 7.61 -8.26
C GLN A 13 1.96 8.47 -7.41
N LEU A 14 2.52 9.42 -6.68
CA LEU A 14 1.72 10.36 -5.90
C LEU A 14 0.78 11.14 -6.80
N ASP A 15 1.27 11.64 -7.91
CA ASP A 15 0.46 12.40 -8.85
C ASP A 15 -0.66 11.54 -9.44
N GLN A 16 -0.38 10.29 -9.71
CA GLN A 16 -1.38 9.36 -10.23
C GLN A 16 -2.51 9.15 -9.24
N VAL A 17 -2.18 9.02 -7.96
CA VAL A 17 -3.20 8.87 -6.92
C VAL A 17 -4.01 10.16 -6.77
N ARG A 18 -3.33 11.31 -6.80
CA ARG A 18 -4.02 12.62 -6.71
C ARG A 18 -5.05 12.79 -7.80
N ASP A 19 -4.72 12.36 -9.00
CA ASP A 19 -5.63 12.52 -10.14
C ASP A 19 -6.91 11.71 -9.98
N GLY A 20 -6.90 10.68 -9.16
CA GLY A 20 -8.05 9.82 -8.93
C GLY A 20 -8.79 10.05 -7.62
N LEU A 21 -8.44 11.09 -6.87
CA LEU A 21 -9.08 11.33 -5.58
C LEU A 21 -10.55 11.73 -5.73
N LEU A 22 -11.34 11.27 -4.79
CA LEU A 22 -12.72 11.73 -4.63
C LEU A 22 -12.74 13.08 -3.94
N ASP A 23 -13.85 13.79 -4.05
CA ASP A 23 -14.01 15.09 -3.39
C ASP A 23 -13.80 14.94 -1.88
N GLY A 24 -12.89 15.73 -1.33
CA GLY A 24 -12.59 15.71 0.09
C GLY A 24 -11.71 14.58 0.55
N GLU A 25 -11.32 13.69 -0.35
CA GLU A 25 -10.43 12.58 0.00
C GLU A 25 -9.00 13.09 0.17
N LYS A 26 -8.30 12.57 1.17
CA LYS A 26 -6.98 13.03 1.57
C LYS A 26 -6.00 11.88 1.54
N ILE A 27 -4.86 12.09 0.88
CA ILE A 27 -3.78 11.10 0.83
C ILE A 27 -2.92 11.23 2.09
N TYR A 28 -2.56 10.07 2.66
CA TYR A 28 -1.61 10.02 3.77
C TYR A 28 -0.26 9.48 3.35
N ALA A 29 -0.23 8.48 2.47
CA ALA A 29 1.03 7.89 2.04
C ALA A 29 0.90 7.22 0.68
N VAL A 30 2.01 7.19 -0.07
CA VAL A 30 2.12 6.44 -1.31
C VAL A 30 3.48 5.76 -1.31
N TYR A 31 3.49 4.44 -1.14
CA TYR A 31 4.72 3.66 -1.03
C TYR A 31 4.98 2.90 -2.32
N ASP A 32 6.19 3.05 -2.83
CA ASP A 32 6.63 2.28 -3.99
C ASP A 32 6.80 0.82 -3.59
N ALA A 33 6.25 -0.08 -4.39
CA ALA A 33 6.36 -1.52 -4.15
C ALA A 33 7.46 -2.10 -5.01
N VAL A 34 8.09 -3.16 -4.51
CA VAL A 34 9.09 -3.91 -5.26
C VAL A 34 8.49 -5.24 -5.69
N GLY A 35 9.05 -5.81 -6.75
CA GLY A 35 8.55 -7.07 -7.30
C GLY A 35 7.69 -6.83 -8.52
N THR A 36 7.04 -7.89 -8.99
CA THR A 36 6.36 -7.86 -10.27
C THR A 36 4.85 -7.67 -10.20
N GLY A 37 4.25 -7.85 -9.02
CA GLY A 37 2.79 -7.85 -8.90
C GLY A 37 2.18 -6.48 -8.67
N THR A 38 2.73 -5.71 -7.77
CA THR A 38 2.14 -4.44 -7.33
C THR A 38 3.12 -3.32 -7.56
N GLY A 39 2.65 -2.23 -8.17
CA GLY A 39 3.49 -1.06 -8.44
C GLY A 39 3.61 -0.12 -7.26
N PHE A 40 2.51 0.12 -6.56
CA PHE A 40 2.52 0.96 -5.35
C PHE A 40 1.31 0.65 -4.49
N LEU A 41 1.39 1.11 -3.24
CA LEU A 41 0.28 1.12 -2.30
C LEU A 41 0.06 2.55 -1.85
N ALA A 42 -1.14 3.07 -2.04
CA ALA A 42 -1.52 4.38 -1.54
C ALA A 42 -2.53 4.22 -0.41
N ILE A 43 -2.41 5.09 0.57
CA ILE A 43 -3.27 5.09 1.76
C ILE A 43 -3.93 6.46 1.85
N THR A 44 -5.25 6.49 1.75
CA THR A 44 -6.03 7.71 1.92
C THR A 44 -6.86 7.60 3.18
N ASP A 45 -7.63 8.63 3.47
CA ASP A 45 -8.55 8.59 4.62
C ASP A 45 -9.78 7.72 4.37
N ARG A 46 -9.97 7.21 3.14
CA ARG A 46 -11.17 6.43 2.78
C ARG A 46 -10.87 5.03 2.29
N ARG A 47 -9.70 4.79 1.73
CA ARG A 47 -9.38 3.52 1.06
C ARG A 47 -7.89 3.32 0.97
N VAL A 48 -7.50 2.08 0.64
CA VAL A 48 -6.18 1.82 0.09
C VAL A 48 -6.32 1.67 -1.43
N VAL A 49 -5.30 2.08 -2.16
CA VAL A 49 -5.26 1.98 -3.61
C VAL A 49 -4.00 1.21 -3.98
N LEU A 50 -4.18 0.14 -4.75
CA LEU A 50 -3.07 -0.69 -5.23
C LEU A 50 -2.94 -0.53 -6.73
N GLN A 51 -1.71 -0.33 -7.20
CA GLN A 51 -1.46 -0.47 -8.64
C GLN A 51 -1.08 -1.92 -8.90
N ASP A 52 -1.97 -2.65 -9.54
CA ASP A 52 -1.81 -4.07 -9.76
C ASP A 52 -1.33 -4.31 -11.18
N ARG A 53 -0.14 -4.89 -11.31
CA ARG A 53 0.50 -5.19 -12.60
C ARG A 53 0.38 -6.64 -12.99
N SER A 54 -0.44 -7.42 -12.29
CA SER A 54 -0.57 -8.84 -12.54
C SER A 54 -1.43 -9.17 -13.76
N PHE A 55 -2.04 -8.17 -14.36
CA PHE A 55 -2.90 -8.38 -15.52
C PHE A 55 -2.08 -8.66 -16.77
N VAL A 56 -2.65 -9.46 -17.65
CA VAL A 56 -1.98 -9.93 -18.86
C VAL A 56 -1.71 -8.77 -19.82
N GLY A 57 -0.54 -8.78 -20.44
CA GLY A 57 -0.12 -7.78 -21.40
C GLY A 57 0.36 -6.51 -20.72
N LYS A 58 0.02 -5.37 -21.31
CA LYS A 58 0.43 -4.07 -20.76
C LYS A 58 -0.63 -3.44 -19.87
N ARG A 59 -1.61 -4.21 -19.46
CA ARG A 59 -2.72 -3.70 -18.68
C ARG A 59 -2.30 -3.57 -17.24
N VAL A 60 -2.71 -2.47 -16.63
CA VAL A 60 -2.45 -2.16 -15.22
C VAL A 60 -3.78 -1.75 -14.61
N ALA A 61 -4.10 -2.29 -13.45
CA ALA A 61 -5.31 -1.93 -12.75
C ALA A 61 -4.96 -1.07 -11.54
N LEU A 62 -5.81 -0.10 -11.24
CA LEU A 62 -5.81 0.57 -9.94
C LEU A 62 -6.99 0.02 -9.16
N THR A 63 -6.67 -0.71 -8.10
CA THR A 63 -7.68 -1.37 -7.30
C THR A 63 -7.85 -0.59 -6.01
N SER A 64 -9.09 -0.19 -5.72
CA SER A 64 -9.42 0.54 -4.51
C SER A 64 -10.13 -0.39 -3.54
N ILE A 65 -9.68 -0.40 -2.28
CA ILE A 65 -10.28 -1.21 -1.24
C ILE A 65 -10.68 -0.28 -0.10
N PRO A 66 -11.99 -0.03 0.09
CA PRO A 66 -12.45 0.76 1.23
C PRO A 66 -12.11 0.05 2.53
N TYR A 67 -11.85 0.82 3.59
CA TYR A 67 -11.45 0.23 4.86
C TYR A 67 -12.47 -0.74 5.42
N GLY A 68 -13.75 -0.51 5.16
CA GLY A 68 -14.80 -1.43 5.62
C GLY A 68 -14.78 -2.79 4.96
N ARG A 69 -14.01 -2.96 3.90
CA ARG A 69 -13.87 -4.24 3.21
C ARG A 69 -12.59 -4.98 3.57
N ILE A 70 -11.73 -4.37 4.35
CA ILE A 70 -10.50 -5.02 4.80
C ILE A 70 -10.82 -5.82 6.05
N THR A 71 -10.54 -7.12 6.02
CA THR A 71 -10.79 -7.99 7.16
C THR A 71 -9.59 -8.09 8.08
N SER A 72 -8.38 -7.98 7.53
CA SER A 72 -7.17 -7.95 8.35
C SER A 72 -6.03 -7.31 7.59
N VAL A 73 -5.06 -6.82 8.34
CA VAL A 73 -3.81 -6.32 7.80
C VAL A 73 -2.68 -6.94 8.61
N SER A 74 -1.65 -7.42 7.93
CA SER A 74 -0.55 -8.13 8.58
C SER A 74 0.78 -7.62 8.08
N VAL A 75 1.79 -7.63 8.93
CA VAL A 75 3.18 -7.48 8.51
C VAL A 75 3.73 -8.88 8.36
N VAL A 76 4.20 -9.21 7.17
CA VAL A 76 4.75 -10.51 6.87
C VAL A 76 6.25 -10.42 7.06
N SER A 77 6.78 -11.29 7.92
CA SER A 77 8.19 -11.31 8.24
C SER A 77 8.80 -12.58 7.69
N ASP A 78 9.84 -12.41 6.89
CA ASP A 78 10.53 -13.51 6.28
C ASP A 78 11.81 -13.77 7.06
N LYS A 79 11.69 -14.51 8.15
CA LYS A 79 12.79 -14.70 9.09
C LYS A 79 13.66 -15.91 8.82
N ALA A 80 13.51 -16.52 7.68
CA ALA A 80 14.03 -17.84 7.47
C ALA A 80 15.56 -17.94 7.67
N TRP A 81 16.31 -16.93 7.43
CA TRP A 81 17.74 -17.05 7.33
C TRP A 81 18.50 -15.95 8.02
N GLY A 82 18.28 -15.81 9.32
CA GLY A 82 19.03 -14.83 10.06
C GLY A 82 18.69 -13.41 9.70
N GLY A 83 17.52 -13.21 9.31
CA GLY A 83 16.72 -12.00 9.10
C GLY A 83 17.32 -10.63 9.05
N SER A 84 18.54 -10.43 9.46
CA SER A 84 19.11 -9.09 9.55
C SER A 84 19.56 -8.53 8.19
N PHE A 85 19.50 -9.34 7.15
CA PHE A 85 19.97 -8.92 5.84
C PHE A 85 18.84 -8.50 4.91
N PHE A 86 17.62 -8.61 5.32
CA PHE A 86 16.53 -8.29 4.44
C PHE A 86 16.33 -6.79 4.35
N SER A 87 16.44 -6.28 3.14
CA SER A 87 16.20 -4.88 2.85
C SER A 87 14.77 -4.62 2.39
N THR A 88 13.90 -5.62 2.53
CA THR A 88 12.49 -5.50 2.15
C THR A 88 11.59 -5.89 3.31
N SER A 89 10.36 -5.40 3.25
CA SER A 89 9.31 -5.76 4.19
C SER A 89 8.02 -5.92 3.42
N THR A 90 7.11 -6.75 3.93
CA THR A 90 5.87 -7.07 3.21
C THR A 90 4.67 -6.84 4.10
N ILE A 91 3.63 -6.23 3.53
CA ILE A 91 2.33 -6.10 4.16
C ILE A 91 1.35 -7.01 3.42
N ALA A 92 0.42 -7.60 4.16
CA ALA A 92 -0.67 -8.37 3.57
C ALA A 92 -2.00 -7.74 3.97
N ILE A 93 -2.82 -7.44 2.99
CA ILE A 93 -4.14 -6.86 3.18
C ILE A 93 -5.16 -7.87 2.70
N ALA A 94 -5.98 -8.35 3.62
CA ALA A 94 -6.96 -9.39 3.32
C ALA A 94 -8.36 -8.78 3.23
N THR A 95 -9.10 -9.26 2.26
CA THR A 95 -10.54 -9.00 2.12
C THR A 95 -11.26 -10.33 2.17
N SER A 96 -12.58 -10.32 2.03
CA SER A 96 -13.34 -11.57 2.03
C SER A 96 -13.05 -12.44 0.79
N HIS A 97 -12.45 -11.87 -0.25
CA HIS A 97 -12.25 -12.58 -1.51
C HIS A 97 -10.79 -12.84 -1.85
N ALA A 98 -9.87 -12.08 -1.28
CA ALA A 98 -8.47 -12.15 -1.70
C ALA A 98 -7.56 -11.62 -0.62
N THR A 99 -6.28 -11.98 -0.73
CA THR A 99 -5.23 -11.37 0.07
C THR A 99 -4.22 -10.75 -0.88
N HIS A 100 -3.91 -9.48 -0.64
CA HIS A 100 -2.94 -8.73 -1.44
C HIS A 100 -1.66 -8.58 -0.64
N GLU A 101 -0.56 -9.11 -1.16
CA GLU A 101 0.75 -8.94 -0.55
C GLU A 101 1.54 -7.91 -1.33
N ILE A 102 2.07 -6.94 -0.61
CA ILE A 102 2.84 -5.85 -1.20
C ILE A 102 4.17 -5.78 -0.49
N ALA A 103 5.25 -5.92 -1.25
CA ALA A 103 6.60 -5.84 -0.71
C ALA A 103 7.17 -4.45 -0.96
N PHE A 104 7.90 -3.94 0.03
CA PHE A 104 8.51 -2.62 -0.04
C PHE A 104 10.01 -2.73 0.17
N ARG A 105 10.75 -1.79 -0.38
CA ARG A 105 12.16 -1.62 -0.08
C ARG A 105 12.29 -0.92 1.27
N GLY A 106 13.07 -1.52 2.15
CA GLY A 106 13.25 -0.98 3.49
C GLY A 106 12.58 -1.85 4.55
N ALA A 107 13.26 -2.02 5.68
CA ALA A 107 12.81 -2.96 6.72
C ALA A 107 11.56 -2.49 7.46
N ASP A 108 11.33 -1.19 7.54
CA ASP A 108 10.27 -0.63 8.38
C ASP A 108 9.03 -0.22 7.61
N LYS A 109 9.07 -0.24 6.29
CA LYS A 109 8.01 0.36 5.51
C LYS A 109 6.68 -0.38 5.65
N ALA A 110 6.72 -1.71 5.72
CA ALA A 110 5.51 -2.48 5.91
C ALA A 110 4.87 -2.19 7.29
N HIS A 111 5.68 -1.98 8.31
CA HIS A 111 5.18 -1.59 9.62
C HIS A 111 4.48 -0.25 9.58
N HIS A 112 5.08 0.73 8.91
CA HIS A 112 4.47 2.04 8.73
C HIS A 112 3.14 1.93 8.02
N ALA A 113 3.12 1.21 6.92
CA ALA A 113 1.89 1.01 6.13
C ALA A 113 0.84 0.28 6.96
N HIS A 114 1.24 -0.77 7.66
CA HIS A 114 0.34 -1.54 8.51
C HIS A 114 -0.34 -0.64 9.56
N ASN A 115 0.46 0.14 10.26
CA ASN A 115 -0.08 0.96 11.33
C ASN A 115 -1.03 2.03 10.79
N LEU A 116 -0.71 2.58 9.64
CA LEU A 116 -1.56 3.60 9.03
C LEU A 116 -2.87 3.01 8.54
N VAL A 117 -2.83 1.84 7.92
CA VAL A 117 -4.03 1.14 7.49
C VAL A 117 -4.91 0.79 8.70
N LEU A 118 -4.29 0.20 9.72
CA LEU A 118 -5.02 -0.19 10.92
C LEU A 118 -5.65 1.02 11.60
N TRP A 119 -4.93 2.12 11.67
CA TRP A 119 -5.45 3.35 12.26
C TRP A 119 -6.74 3.79 11.56
N HIS A 120 -6.75 3.73 10.24
CA HIS A 120 -7.95 4.08 9.48
C HIS A 120 -9.08 3.05 9.65
N MET A 121 -8.72 1.78 9.77
CA MET A 121 -9.72 0.73 9.98
C MET A 121 -10.46 0.89 11.31
N LEU A 122 -9.80 1.45 12.30
CA LEU A 122 -10.34 1.57 13.65
C LEU A 122 -11.12 2.86 13.89
N ARG A 123 -11.24 3.70 12.89
CA ARG A 123 -11.91 4.99 13.05
C ARG A 123 -13.40 4.95 12.70
#